data_743645a795b994bbb0519fc2de0b5747
#
_entry.id   743645a795b994bbb0519fc2de0b5747
#
_cell.length_a   1.000
_cell.length_b   1.000
_cell.length_c   1.000
_cell.angle_alpha   90.00
_cell.angle_beta   90.00
_cell.angle_gamma   90.00
#
_symmetry.space_group_name_H-M   'P 1'
#
loop_
_entity.id
_entity.type
_entity.pdbx_description
1 polymer ?
#
loop_
_entity_poly.entity_id
_entity_poly.type
_entity_poly.pdbx_seq_one_letter_code
_entity_poly.pdbx_strand_id
1 'polypeptide(L)'
;MSEVETIECRPTKWFYLRAGAMVLMFGVFLVLFLKDWKVGWPKKNEVYYTYKAFEEAEKKFVEHEDRKATAEDWEAFAQAQVTGFPDGEGILPPGVDSSTRWPAILHDYAGYKQAQQEESKMTPPLWVSYTDERGWSSSIPKKSYEAAKIQEQLYYGIGSGVLLLITGFFLVRTSRRTMKVDGEAYYAPDGKRILFSSICRIDVRKWGTKGLAYLYYREDGSSEESATKSKVDGMVYGQFKQEEGAPAEALFQRILDNFKGELIELEEDEGEDPEKPGGEEAAEEDRLKE
;
A
#
# COMPACT_ATOMS: atom_id res chain seq x y z
N MET A 1 -4.68 -0.25 55.73
CA MET A 1 -3.98 -0.63 54.46
C MET A 1 -4.45 0.34 53.41
N SER A 2 -3.60 1.24 52.97
CA SER A 2 -3.93 2.13 51.84
C SER A 2 -4.12 1.27 50.59
N GLU A 3 -5.29 1.34 49.96
CA GLU A 3 -5.51 0.75 48.67
C GLU A 3 -4.44 1.30 47.71
N VAL A 4 -3.59 0.42 47.21
CA VAL A 4 -2.59 0.81 46.20
C VAL A 4 -3.35 1.08 44.92
N GLU A 5 -3.31 2.33 44.44
CA GLU A 5 -4.00 2.77 43.25
C GLU A 5 -3.56 1.97 42.03
N THR A 6 -4.52 1.43 41.27
CA THR A 6 -4.26 0.67 40.05
C THR A 6 -3.87 1.63 38.90
N ILE A 7 -2.75 1.39 38.25
CA ILE A 7 -2.33 2.11 37.03
C ILE A 7 -2.85 1.34 35.82
N GLU A 8 -3.64 2.00 34.96
CA GLU A 8 -4.18 1.43 33.74
C GLU A 8 -3.66 2.18 32.52
N CYS A 9 -3.09 1.43 31.54
CA CYS A 9 -2.62 1.94 30.27
C CYS A 9 -3.51 1.44 29.14
N ARG A 10 -4.03 2.37 28.34
CA ARG A 10 -4.86 2.11 27.15
C ARG A 10 -4.06 2.34 25.87
N PRO A 11 -4.52 1.81 24.72
CA PRO A 11 -3.86 2.07 23.44
C PRO A 11 -3.73 3.57 23.16
N THR A 12 -2.54 3.97 22.70
CA THR A 12 -2.19 5.38 22.47
C THR A 12 -2.88 5.96 21.22
N LYS A 13 -3.03 7.30 21.18
CA LYS A 13 -3.49 8.00 19.97
C LYS A 13 -2.60 7.69 18.77
N TRP A 14 -1.29 7.54 18.99
CA TRP A 14 -0.32 7.19 17.98
C TRP A 14 -0.54 5.79 17.37
N PHE A 15 -0.92 4.81 18.22
CA PHE A 15 -1.34 3.50 17.74
C PHE A 15 -2.56 3.61 16.82
N TYR A 16 -3.60 4.35 17.20
CA TYR A 16 -4.79 4.54 16.38
C TYR A 16 -4.50 5.25 15.06
N LEU A 17 -3.62 6.27 15.09
CA LEU A 17 -3.22 6.98 13.86
C LEU A 17 -2.53 6.05 12.87
N ARG A 18 -1.56 5.24 13.33
CA ARG A 18 -0.85 4.28 12.49
C ARG A 18 -1.77 3.19 11.94
N ALA A 19 -2.56 2.58 12.81
CA ALA A 19 -3.49 1.53 12.41
C ALA A 19 -4.57 2.08 11.46
N GLY A 20 -5.10 3.27 11.71
CA GLY A 20 -6.04 3.95 10.83
C GLY A 20 -5.45 4.28 9.46
N ALA A 21 -4.20 4.74 9.40
CA ALA A 21 -3.50 4.98 8.14
C ALA A 21 -3.33 3.69 7.32
N MET A 22 -3.00 2.57 7.97
CA MET A 22 -2.90 1.27 7.29
C MET A 22 -4.26 0.77 6.77
N VAL A 23 -5.33 0.91 7.56
CA VAL A 23 -6.70 0.56 7.16
C VAL A 23 -7.12 1.40 5.94
N LEU A 24 -6.87 2.71 5.98
CA LEU A 24 -7.16 3.60 4.87
C LEU A 24 -6.37 3.21 3.61
N MET A 25 -5.07 2.98 3.75
CA MET A 25 -4.20 2.59 2.62
C MET A 25 -4.67 1.30 1.94
N PHE A 26 -4.88 0.23 2.72
CA PHE A 26 -5.35 -1.04 2.15
C PHE A 26 -6.78 -0.94 1.61
N GLY A 27 -7.65 -0.14 2.22
CA GLY A 27 -8.99 0.13 1.72
C GLY A 27 -8.96 0.84 0.36
N VAL A 28 -8.13 1.87 0.22
CA VAL A 28 -7.94 2.59 -1.05
C VAL A 28 -7.37 1.65 -2.13
N PHE A 29 -6.34 0.86 -1.81
CA PHE A 29 -5.76 -0.08 -2.77
C PHE A 29 -6.77 -1.14 -3.21
N LEU A 30 -7.56 -1.70 -2.29
CA LEU A 30 -8.63 -2.64 -2.62
C LEU A 30 -9.58 -2.04 -3.67
N VAL A 31 -10.09 -0.83 -3.42
CA VAL A 31 -11.01 -0.15 -4.34
C VAL A 31 -10.36 0.13 -5.70
N LEU A 32 -9.12 0.63 -5.70
CA LEU A 32 -8.41 0.96 -6.95
C LEU A 32 -8.14 -0.29 -7.80
N PHE A 33 -7.63 -1.37 -7.21
CA PHE A 33 -7.35 -2.59 -7.95
C PHE A 33 -8.62 -3.25 -8.48
N LEU A 34 -9.70 -3.30 -7.69
CA LEU A 34 -10.99 -3.83 -8.16
C LEU A 34 -11.60 -2.97 -9.27
N LYS A 35 -11.48 -1.64 -9.17
CA LYS A 35 -11.91 -0.71 -10.22
C LYS A 35 -11.08 -0.92 -11.49
N ASP A 36 -9.77 -1.03 -11.37
CA ASP A 36 -8.89 -1.22 -12.53
C ASP A 36 -9.12 -2.59 -13.20
N TRP A 37 -9.33 -3.65 -12.41
CA TRP A 37 -9.71 -4.96 -12.92
C TRP A 37 -11.04 -4.93 -13.69
N LYS A 38 -12.09 -4.36 -13.09
CA LYS A 38 -13.45 -4.46 -13.62
C LYS A 38 -13.76 -3.47 -14.72
N VAL A 39 -13.20 -2.27 -14.64
CA VAL A 39 -13.58 -1.12 -15.49
C VAL A 39 -12.37 -0.41 -16.10
N GLY A 40 -11.34 -0.11 -15.29
CA GLY A 40 -10.28 0.80 -15.69
C GLY A 40 -9.47 0.30 -16.88
N TRP A 41 -8.94 -0.91 -16.78
CA TRP A 41 -8.11 -1.48 -17.84
C TRP A 41 -8.91 -1.99 -19.05
N PRO A 42 -10.07 -2.64 -18.88
CA PRO A 42 -10.95 -2.92 -20.01
C PRO A 42 -11.31 -1.67 -20.83
N LYS A 43 -11.63 -0.56 -20.15
CA LYS A 43 -11.91 0.71 -20.84
C LYS A 43 -10.67 1.29 -21.57
N LYS A 44 -9.48 1.16 -20.98
CA LYS A 44 -8.24 1.55 -21.68
C LYS A 44 -7.99 0.72 -22.92
N ASN A 45 -8.33 -0.56 -22.90
CA ASN A 45 -8.27 -1.42 -24.08
C ASN A 45 -9.27 -1.00 -25.15
N GLU A 46 -10.51 -0.69 -24.78
CA GLU A 46 -11.50 -0.13 -25.71
C GLU A 46 -10.93 1.10 -26.42
N VAL A 47 -10.40 2.07 -25.66
CA VAL A 47 -9.78 3.28 -26.25
C VAL A 47 -8.62 2.93 -27.16
N TYR A 48 -7.75 2.01 -26.77
CA TYR A 48 -6.58 1.62 -27.57
C TYR A 48 -6.97 0.99 -28.91
N TYR A 49 -7.86 0.01 -28.92
CA TYR A 49 -8.26 -0.65 -30.16
C TYR A 49 -9.13 0.24 -31.04
N THR A 50 -9.97 1.09 -30.42
CA THR A 50 -10.69 2.11 -31.19
C THR A 50 -9.72 3.08 -31.87
N TYR A 51 -8.68 3.55 -31.15
CA TYR A 51 -7.63 4.38 -31.76
C TYR A 51 -6.94 3.68 -32.95
N LYS A 52 -6.68 2.37 -32.83
CA LYS A 52 -6.13 1.58 -33.94
C LYS A 52 -7.06 1.51 -35.15
N ALA A 53 -8.37 1.50 -34.93
CA ALA A 53 -9.34 1.58 -36.02
C ALA A 53 -9.27 2.94 -36.75
N PHE A 54 -9.05 4.05 -36.02
CA PHE A 54 -8.82 5.36 -36.64
C PHE A 54 -7.52 5.41 -37.44
N GLU A 55 -6.42 4.84 -36.93
CA GLU A 55 -5.16 4.72 -37.70
C GLU A 55 -5.31 3.86 -38.97
N GLU A 56 -6.11 2.79 -38.87
CA GLU A 56 -6.42 1.95 -40.03
C GLU A 56 -7.30 2.69 -41.03
N ALA A 57 -8.34 3.41 -40.56
CA ALA A 57 -9.18 4.23 -41.41
C ALA A 57 -8.40 5.28 -42.17
N GLU A 58 -7.41 5.92 -41.53
CA GLU A 58 -6.54 6.89 -42.19
C GLU A 58 -5.79 6.27 -43.37
N LYS A 59 -5.17 5.09 -43.17
CA LYS A 59 -4.46 4.37 -44.26
C LYS A 59 -5.41 3.96 -45.36
N LYS A 60 -6.57 3.43 -45.04
CA LYS A 60 -7.57 2.98 -45.99
C LYS A 60 -8.20 4.14 -46.77
N PHE A 61 -8.37 5.30 -46.12
CA PHE A 61 -8.88 6.49 -46.79
C PHE A 61 -7.90 7.01 -47.87
N VAL A 62 -6.61 7.03 -47.57
CA VAL A 62 -5.58 7.39 -48.57
C VAL A 62 -5.61 6.41 -49.76
N GLU A 63 -5.66 5.10 -49.49
CA GLU A 63 -5.77 4.08 -50.55
C GLU A 63 -7.04 4.27 -51.40
N HIS A 64 -8.15 4.71 -50.78
CA HIS A 64 -9.43 4.95 -51.42
C HIS A 64 -9.34 6.17 -52.38
N GLU A 65 -8.78 7.29 -51.89
CA GLU A 65 -8.54 8.49 -52.70
C GLU A 65 -7.60 8.21 -53.91
N ASP A 66 -6.54 7.44 -53.71
CA ASP A 66 -5.60 7.07 -54.76
C ASP A 66 -6.27 6.27 -55.88
N ARG A 67 -7.27 5.45 -55.56
CA ARG A 67 -8.09 4.68 -56.55
C ARG A 67 -9.17 5.52 -57.19
N LYS A 68 -9.37 6.79 -56.79
CA LYS A 68 -10.44 7.68 -57.22
C LYS A 68 -11.85 7.06 -57.06
N ALA A 69 -12.02 6.30 -55.97
CA ALA A 69 -13.31 5.70 -55.63
C ALA A 69 -14.30 6.75 -55.11
N THR A 70 -15.60 6.44 -55.14
CA THR A 70 -16.63 7.41 -54.81
C THR A 70 -16.88 7.53 -53.31
N ALA A 71 -17.63 8.53 -52.87
CA ALA A 71 -18.01 8.68 -51.48
C ALA A 71 -18.90 7.50 -50.98
N GLU A 72 -19.80 7.02 -51.86
CA GLU A 72 -20.64 5.86 -51.61
C GLU A 72 -19.80 4.56 -51.42
N ASP A 73 -18.73 4.42 -52.19
CA ASP A 73 -17.82 3.27 -52.04
C ASP A 73 -17.11 3.31 -50.69
N TRP A 74 -16.70 4.50 -50.23
CA TRP A 74 -16.13 4.67 -48.89
C TRP A 74 -17.12 4.32 -47.78
N GLU A 75 -18.32 4.86 -47.86
CA GLU A 75 -19.35 4.62 -46.87
C GLU A 75 -19.67 3.12 -46.72
N ALA A 76 -19.88 2.44 -47.88
CA ALA A 76 -20.12 1.00 -47.91
C ALA A 76 -18.96 0.19 -47.34
N PHE A 77 -17.71 0.58 -47.66
CA PHE A 77 -16.50 -0.04 -47.14
C PHE A 77 -16.42 0.13 -45.62
N ALA A 78 -16.51 1.38 -45.15
CA ALA A 78 -16.34 1.70 -43.73
C ALA A 78 -17.41 1.05 -42.81
N GLN A 79 -18.66 0.98 -43.29
CA GLN A 79 -19.76 0.29 -42.58
C GLN A 79 -19.52 -1.22 -42.44
N ALA A 80 -18.79 -1.83 -43.35
CA ALA A 80 -18.47 -3.25 -43.31
C ALA A 80 -17.30 -3.59 -42.36
N GLN A 81 -16.48 -2.58 -41.98
CA GLN A 81 -15.30 -2.81 -41.15
C GLN A 81 -15.66 -3.07 -39.68
N VAL A 82 -14.80 -3.85 -39.00
CA VAL A 82 -14.83 -4.08 -37.57
C VAL A 82 -13.64 -3.44 -36.89
N THR A 83 -13.79 -3.04 -35.63
CA THR A 83 -12.76 -2.30 -34.88
C THR A 83 -11.54 -3.16 -34.53
N GLY A 84 -11.59 -4.47 -34.75
CA GLY A 84 -10.47 -5.37 -34.47
C GLY A 84 -10.25 -5.58 -32.97
N PHE A 85 -11.29 -5.54 -32.19
CA PHE A 85 -11.23 -5.87 -30.75
C PHE A 85 -10.83 -7.33 -30.55
N PRO A 86 -9.94 -7.61 -29.56
CA PRO A 86 -9.57 -8.98 -29.25
C PRO A 86 -10.72 -9.75 -28.62
N ASP A 87 -10.76 -11.04 -28.89
CA ASP A 87 -11.63 -11.95 -28.15
C ASP A 87 -11.05 -12.24 -26.77
N GLY A 88 -11.90 -12.34 -25.76
CA GLY A 88 -11.49 -12.73 -24.42
C GLY A 88 -12.36 -12.10 -23.33
N GLU A 89 -12.67 -12.90 -22.33
CA GLU A 89 -13.47 -12.43 -21.20
C GLU A 89 -12.71 -11.41 -20.36
N GLY A 90 -13.36 -10.30 -20.04
CA GLY A 90 -12.81 -9.26 -19.15
C GLY A 90 -11.70 -8.38 -19.77
N ILE A 91 -11.32 -8.58 -21.04
CA ILE A 91 -10.34 -7.74 -21.74
C ILE A 91 -10.96 -6.39 -22.13
N LEU A 92 -12.25 -6.38 -22.44
CA LEU A 92 -13.04 -5.25 -22.90
C LEU A 92 -14.21 -4.97 -21.96
N PRO A 93 -14.80 -3.77 -22.00
CA PRO A 93 -16.03 -3.48 -21.29
C PRO A 93 -17.21 -4.35 -21.80
N PRO A 94 -18.23 -4.59 -20.97
CA PRO A 94 -19.42 -5.30 -21.39
C PRO A 94 -20.08 -4.64 -22.63
N GLY A 95 -20.44 -5.44 -23.62
CA GLY A 95 -21.08 -4.98 -24.85
C GLY A 95 -20.12 -4.51 -25.95
N VAL A 96 -18.82 -4.65 -25.74
CA VAL A 96 -17.77 -4.43 -26.76
C VAL A 96 -17.10 -5.76 -27.05
N ASP A 97 -17.11 -6.18 -28.31
CA ASP A 97 -16.56 -7.46 -28.77
C ASP A 97 -15.97 -7.36 -30.19
N SER A 98 -15.43 -8.47 -30.69
CA SER A 98 -14.80 -8.55 -32.02
C SER A 98 -15.76 -8.26 -33.19
N SER A 99 -17.08 -8.29 -32.95
CA SER A 99 -18.09 -7.92 -33.97
C SER A 99 -18.40 -6.42 -34.01
N THR A 100 -17.88 -5.63 -33.06
CA THR A 100 -18.10 -4.19 -32.98
C THR A 100 -17.55 -3.49 -34.23
N ARG A 101 -18.42 -2.81 -34.94
CA ARG A 101 -18.08 -2.09 -36.17
C ARG A 101 -17.29 -0.82 -35.90
N TRP A 102 -16.68 -0.31 -36.93
CA TRP A 102 -16.04 1.01 -36.87
C TRP A 102 -17.04 2.07 -36.37
N PRO A 103 -16.54 3.07 -35.61
CA PRO A 103 -17.34 4.22 -35.21
C PRO A 103 -18.04 4.90 -36.40
N ALA A 104 -19.32 5.24 -36.26
CA ALA A 104 -20.11 5.82 -37.34
C ALA A 104 -19.51 7.11 -37.93
N ILE A 105 -18.77 7.86 -37.13
CA ILE A 105 -18.08 9.07 -37.58
C ILE A 105 -17.05 8.79 -38.69
N LEU A 106 -16.49 7.60 -38.75
CA LEU A 106 -15.54 7.17 -39.82
C LEU A 106 -16.25 6.82 -41.13
N HIS A 107 -17.58 6.70 -41.14
CA HIS A 107 -18.34 6.37 -42.36
C HIS A 107 -18.58 7.60 -43.25
N ASP A 108 -18.61 8.81 -42.65
CA ASP A 108 -18.86 10.06 -43.36
C ASP A 108 -17.61 10.48 -44.18
N TYR A 109 -17.64 10.26 -45.49
CA TYR A 109 -16.57 10.64 -46.40
C TYR A 109 -16.28 12.14 -46.39
N ALA A 110 -17.32 12.99 -46.42
CA ALA A 110 -17.14 14.43 -46.48
C ALA A 110 -16.52 14.99 -45.20
N GLY A 111 -17.06 14.57 -44.06
CA GLY A 111 -16.51 14.92 -42.74
C GLY A 111 -15.10 14.43 -42.55
N TYR A 112 -14.79 13.20 -43.01
CA TYR A 112 -13.42 12.66 -42.94
C TYR A 112 -12.43 13.49 -43.75
N LYS A 113 -12.81 13.86 -44.99
CA LYS A 113 -11.99 14.67 -45.88
C LYS A 113 -11.74 16.07 -45.35
N GLN A 114 -12.73 16.69 -44.72
CA GLN A 114 -12.60 17.98 -44.04
C GLN A 114 -11.65 17.89 -42.86
N ALA A 115 -11.81 16.89 -41.99
CA ALA A 115 -10.95 16.68 -40.82
C ALA A 115 -9.48 16.43 -41.22
N GLN A 116 -9.26 15.71 -42.31
CA GLN A 116 -7.90 15.46 -42.85
C GLN A 116 -7.17 16.75 -43.23
N GLN A 117 -7.93 17.78 -43.64
CA GLN A 117 -7.38 19.08 -44.02
C GLN A 117 -7.18 20.04 -42.84
N GLU A 118 -8.05 19.98 -41.86
CA GLU A 118 -8.16 20.95 -40.75
C GLU A 118 -7.51 20.50 -39.44
N GLU A 119 -7.47 19.18 -39.19
CA GLU A 119 -6.98 18.66 -37.92
C GLU A 119 -5.45 18.49 -37.88
N SER A 120 -4.93 18.41 -36.65
CA SER A 120 -3.51 18.21 -36.38
C SER A 120 -3.01 16.88 -36.99
N LYS A 121 -1.85 16.91 -37.66
CA LYS A 121 -1.17 15.69 -38.15
C LYS A 121 -0.63 14.76 -37.07
N MET A 122 -0.86 15.07 -35.79
CA MET A 122 -0.35 14.25 -34.67
C MET A 122 -1.27 13.09 -34.30
N THR A 123 -2.55 13.17 -34.65
CA THR A 123 -3.56 12.13 -34.41
C THR A 123 -4.33 11.84 -35.70
N PRO A 124 -4.89 10.62 -35.87
CA PRO A 124 -5.75 10.33 -37.01
C PRO A 124 -6.93 11.29 -37.10
N PRO A 125 -7.40 11.63 -38.32
CA PRO A 125 -8.55 12.49 -38.53
C PRO A 125 -9.77 12.03 -37.73
N LEU A 126 -10.58 12.96 -37.24
CA LEU A 126 -11.79 12.74 -36.41
C LEU A 126 -11.52 12.13 -35.00
N TRP A 127 -10.29 11.79 -34.66
CA TRP A 127 -10.01 11.21 -33.34
C TRP A 127 -10.34 12.16 -32.20
N VAL A 128 -9.94 13.43 -32.31
CA VAL A 128 -10.18 14.44 -31.28
C VAL A 128 -11.69 14.65 -31.09
N SER A 129 -12.42 14.87 -32.18
CA SER A 129 -13.88 15.05 -32.13
C SER A 129 -14.59 13.82 -31.51
N TYR A 130 -14.19 12.61 -31.89
CA TYR A 130 -14.75 11.37 -31.36
C TYR A 130 -14.51 11.21 -29.86
N THR A 131 -13.28 11.52 -29.40
CA THR A 131 -12.94 11.41 -27.97
C THR A 131 -13.64 12.46 -27.14
N ASP A 132 -13.82 13.68 -27.64
CA ASP A 132 -14.54 14.75 -26.95
C ASP A 132 -16.00 14.40 -26.73
N GLU A 133 -16.69 13.86 -27.75
CA GLU A 133 -18.09 13.39 -27.62
C GLU A 133 -18.24 12.30 -26.56
N ARG A 134 -17.22 11.47 -26.33
CA ARG A 134 -17.23 10.35 -25.36
C ARG A 134 -16.65 10.72 -24.00
N GLY A 135 -16.13 11.91 -23.83
CA GLY A 135 -15.42 12.34 -22.63
C GLY A 135 -14.15 11.52 -22.39
N TRP A 136 -13.48 11.07 -23.47
CA TRP A 136 -12.18 10.39 -23.41
C TRP A 136 -11.04 11.40 -23.56
N SER A 137 -9.85 10.98 -23.16
CA SER A 137 -8.65 11.75 -23.48
C SER A 137 -8.31 11.58 -24.95
N SER A 138 -8.04 12.68 -25.65
CA SER A 138 -7.56 12.67 -27.04
C SER A 138 -6.09 12.26 -27.20
N SER A 139 -5.36 12.08 -26.10
CA SER A 139 -3.96 11.64 -26.13
C SER A 139 -3.81 10.24 -26.73
N ILE A 140 -2.73 10.03 -27.49
CA ILE A 140 -2.42 8.75 -28.14
C ILE A 140 -2.28 7.64 -27.07
N PRO A 141 -3.09 6.57 -27.13
CA PRO A 141 -2.98 5.48 -26.16
C PRO A 141 -1.72 4.66 -26.42
N LYS A 142 -0.90 4.46 -25.38
CA LYS A 142 0.44 3.87 -25.53
C LYS A 142 0.44 2.36 -25.72
N LYS A 143 -0.49 1.63 -25.10
CA LYS A 143 -0.52 0.15 -25.13
C LYS A 143 -1.88 -0.40 -24.73
N SER A 144 -2.15 -1.63 -25.13
CA SER A 144 -3.21 -2.48 -24.61
C SER A 144 -2.74 -3.31 -23.40
N TYR A 145 -3.69 -3.88 -22.69
CA TYR A 145 -3.45 -4.76 -21.53
C TYR A 145 -3.96 -6.15 -21.84
N GLU A 146 -3.11 -7.14 -21.69
CA GLU A 146 -3.46 -8.56 -21.84
C GLU A 146 -4.37 -9.04 -20.69
N ALA A 147 -5.15 -10.09 -20.96
CA ALA A 147 -6.06 -10.69 -19.98
C ALA A 147 -5.35 -11.05 -18.66
N ALA A 148 -4.15 -11.61 -18.74
CA ALA A 148 -3.35 -11.97 -17.57
C ALA A 148 -3.03 -10.76 -16.70
N LYS A 149 -2.66 -9.62 -17.31
CA LYS A 149 -2.38 -8.38 -16.59
C LYS A 149 -3.61 -7.78 -15.93
N ILE A 150 -4.76 -7.84 -16.60
CA ILE A 150 -6.04 -7.41 -16.03
C ILE A 150 -6.38 -8.29 -14.82
N GLN A 151 -6.21 -9.61 -14.96
CA GLN A 151 -6.47 -10.56 -13.87
C GLN A 151 -5.54 -10.36 -12.65
N GLU A 152 -4.27 -9.95 -12.86
CA GLU A 152 -3.35 -9.59 -11.78
C GLU A 152 -3.94 -8.51 -10.86
N GLN A 153 -4.73 -7.56 -11.40
CA GLN A 153 -5.37 -6.52 -10.59
C GLN A 153 -6.37 -7.11 -9.58
N LEU A 154 -7.10 -8.15 -9.98
CA LEU A 154 -7.98 -8.87 -9.05
C LEU A 154 -7.17 -9.50 -7.90
N TYR A 155 -6.04 -10.14 -8.19
CA TYR A 155 -5.20 -10.75 -7.16
C TYR A 155 -4.61 -9.71 -6.20
N TYR A 156 -4.16 -8.57 -6.71
CA TYR A 156 -3.71 -7.46 -5.85
C TYR A 156 -4.86 -6.88 -5.02
N GLY A 157 -6.07 -6.79 -5.58
CA GLY A 157 -7.27 -6.42 -4.85
C GLY A 157 -7.59 -7.38 -3.71
N ILE A 158 -7.59 -8.70 -3.97
CA ILE A 158 -7.81 -9.74 -2.96
C ILE A 158 -6.74 -9.65 -1.87
N GLY A 159 -5.45 -9.54 -2.24
CA GLY A 159 -4.35 -9.39 -1.29
C GLY A 159 -4.52 -8.16 -0.39
N SER A 160 -4.89 -7.02 -0.97
CA SER A 160 -5.18 -5.79 -0.21
C SER A 160 -6.38 -5.98 0.74
N GLY A 161 -7.41 -6.70 0.31
CA GLY A 161 -8.57 -7.05 1.14
C GLY A 161 -8.20 -7.91 2.34
N VAL A 162 -7.35 -8.93 2.14
CA VAL A 162 -6.84 -9.77 3.23
C VAL A 162 -6.04 -8.94 4.22
N LEU A 163 -5.13 -8.07 3.76
CA LEU A 163 -4.35 -7.19 4.64
C LEU A 163 -5.23 -6.20 5.39
N LEU A 164 -6.29 -5.68 4.75
CA LEU A 164 -7.29 -4.83 5.40
C LEU A 164 -8.01 -5.57 6.53
N LEU A 165 -8.44 -6.80 6.31
CA LEU A 165 -9.10 -7.62 7.32
C LEU A 165 -8.17 -7.94 8.51
N ILE A 166 -6.91 -8.31 8.23
CA ILE A 166 -5.91 -8.58 9.26
C ILE A 166 -5.65 -7.31 10.09
N THR A 167 -5.42 -6.18 9.43
CA THR A 167 -5.17 -4.91 10.12
C THR A 167 -6.38 -4.48 10.96
N GLY A 168 -7.59 -4.58 10.40
CA GLY A 168 -8.84 -4.30 11.11
C GLY A 168 -9.04 -5.21 12.33
N PHE A 169 -8.76 -6.50 12.19
CA PHE A 169 -8.82 -7.44 13.30
C PHE A 169 -7.86 -7.04 14.44
N PHE A 170 -6.59 -6.76 14.11
CA PHE A 170 -5.63 -6.35 15.14
C PHE A 170 -5.98 -4.99 15.75
N LEU A 171 -6.50 -4.05 14.97
CA LEU A 171 -6.97 -2.77 15.48
C LEU A 171 -8.09 -2.98 16.51
N VAL A 172 -9.13 -3.74 16.18
CA VAL A 172 -10.25 -4.01 17.10
C VAL A 172 -9.79 -4.81 18.32
N ARG A 173 -8.95 -5.83 18.11
CA ARG A 173 -8.41 -6.64 19.21
C ARG A 173 -7.60 -5.79 20.20
N THR A 174 -6.70 -4.94 19.70
CA THR A 174 -5.83 -4.11 20.54
C THR A 174 -6.62 -2.99 21.23
N SER A 175 -7.60 -2.38 20.55
CA SER A 175 -8.43 -1.30 21.11
C SER A 175 -9.27 -1.74 22.32
N ARG A 176 -9.55 -3.05 22.43
CA ARG A 176 -10.32 -3.65 23.54
C ARG A 176 -9.46 -4.12 24.72
N ARG A 177 -8.14 -3.89 24.64
CA ARG A 177 -7.17 -4.39 25.61
C ARG A 177 -6.49 -3.26 26.34
N THR A 178 -6.07 -3.54 27.57
CA THR A 178 -5.35 -2.61 28.43
C THR A 178 -4.20 -3.34 29.13
N MET A 179 -3.16 -2.63 29.52
CA MET A 179 -2.20 -3.07 30.52
C MET A 179 -2.56 -2.45 31.87
N LYS A 180 -2.42 -3.21 32.93
CA LYS A 180 -2.68 -2.73 34.30
C LYS A 180 -1.64 -3.25 35.28
N VAL A 181 -1.44 -2.49 36.34
CA VAL A 181 -0.66 -2.92 37.49
C VAL A 181 -1.35 -2.47 38.77
N ASP A 182 -1.40 -3.34 39.76
CA ASP A 182 -1.82 -3.03 41.13
C ASP A 182 -0.65 -3.17 42.12
N GLY A 183 -0.91 -3.45 43.36
CA GLY A 183 0.09 -3.66 44.43
C GLY A 183 0.75 -5.05 44.40
N GLU A 184 0.22 -6.02 43.66
CA GLU A 184 0.64 -7.41 43.73
C GLU A 184 1.02 -8.01 42.36
N ALA A 185 0.43 -7.49 41.26
CA ALA A 185 0.50 -8.14 39.97
C ALA A 185 0.49 -7.15 38.79
N TYR A 186 1.06 -7.62 37.67
CA TYR A 186 0.91 -7.06 36.34
C TYR A 186 -0.18 -7.83 35.60
N TYR A 187 -1.08 -7.10 34.92
CA TYR A 187 -2.13 -7.62 34.06
C TYR A 187 -1.77 -7.31 32.59
N ALA A 188 -1.37 -8.34 31.88
CA ALA A 188 -0.99 -8.21 30.47
C ALA A 188 -2.20 -7.98 29.56
N PRO A 189 -2.02 -7.38 28.36
CA PRO A 189 -3.13 -7.14 27.42
C PRO A 189 -3.84 -8.41 26.93
N ASP A 190 -3.25 -9.58 27.08
CA ASP A 190 -3.87 -10.87 26.76
C ASP A 190 -4.77 -11.40 27.89
N GLY A 191 -4.87 -10.68 29.01
CA GLY A 191 -5.70 -11.02 30.17
C GLY A 191 -4.96 -11.83 31.25
N LYS A 192 -3.68 -12.12 31.08
CA LYS A 192 -2.89 -12.87 32.08
C LYS A 192 -2.58 -11.98 33.27
N ARG A 193 -2.79 -12.51 34.47
CA ARG A 193 -2.36 -11.92 35.75
C ARG A 193 -1.01 -12.53 36.11
N ILE A 194 0.02 -11.71 36.27
CA ILE A 194 1.39 -12.11 36.58
C ILE A 194 1.75 -11.50 37.93
N LEU A 195 1.89 -12.34 38.96
CA LEU A 195 2.30 -11.89 40.27
C LEU A 195 3.75 -11.42 40.25
N PHE A 196 4.08 -10.33 40.95
CA PHE A 196 5.48 -9.86 41.01
C PHE A 196 6.41 -10.93 41.60
N SER A 197 5.93 -11.73 42.57
CA SER A 197 6.67 -12.83 43.16
C SER A 197 7.00 -13.97 42.20
N SER A 198 6.26 -14.09 41.11
CA SER A 198 6.50 -15.13 40.08
C SER A 198 7.50 -14.70 39.01
N ILE A 199 7.79 -13.38 38.89
CA ILE A 199 8.71 -12.84 37.89
C ILE A 199 10.15 -13.20 38.32
N CYS A 200 10.85 -13.96 37.48
CA CYS A 200 12.23 -14.37 37.76
C CYS A 200 13.27 -13.52 36.99
N ARG A 201 12.88 -12.93 35.86
CA ARG A 201 13.79 -12.14 35.03
C ARG A 201 13.03 -11.07 34.23
N ILE A 202 13.64 -9.88 34.09
CA ILE A 202 13.13 -8.79 33.24
C ILE A 202 14.22 -8.37 32.26
N ASP A 203 13.88 -8.33 30.95
CA ASP A 203 14.73 -7.81 29.88
C ASP A 203 14.28 -6.41 29.50
N VAL A 204 15.09 -5.40 29.86
CA VAL A 204 14.82 -3.97 29.63
C VAL A 204 15.61 -3.38 28.46
N ARG A 205 16.45 -4.15 27.77
CA ARG A 205 17.35 -3.66 26.70
C ARG A 205 16.63 -2.86 25.61
N LYS A 206 15.34 -3.03 25.42
CA LYS A 206 14.52 -2.30 24.45
C LYS A 206 13.57 -1.28 25.07
N TRP A 207 13.62 -1.10 26.38
CA TRP A 207 12.72 -0.13 27.05
C TRP A 207 13.05 1.30 26.66
N GLY A 208 14.28 1.76 26.84
CA GLY A 208 14.69 3.12 26.52
C GLY A 208 14.54 3.54 25.05
N THR A 209 14.68 2.59 24.10
CA THR A 209 14.61 2.87 22.66
C THR A 209 13.24 2.63 22.04
N LYS A 210 12.52 1.60 22.51
CA LYS A 210 11.26 1.12 21.89
C LYS A 210 10.08 1.04 22.86
N GLY A 211 10.25 1.40 24.14
CA GLY A 211 9.23 1.25 25.16
C GLY A 211 8.79 -0.20 25.36
N LEU A 212 9.70 -1.18 25.14
CA LEU A 212 9.39 -2.60 25.19
C LEU A 212 10.25 -3.28 26.24
N ALA A 213 9.62 -3.95 27.21
CA ALA A 213 10.26 -4.87 28.14
C ALA A 213 9.62 -6.26 28.08
N TYR A 214 10.38 -7.25 28.52
CA TYR A 214 9.91 -8.62 28.57
C TYR A 214 10.06 -9.17 29.98
N LEU A 215 8.93 -9.64 30.54
CA LEU A 215 8.87 -10.31 31.83
C LEU A 215 8.96 -11.82 31.59
N TYR A 216 9.85 -12.49 32.30
CA TYR A 216 9.91 -13.94 32.37
C TYR A 216 9.41 -14.36 33.74
N TYR A 217 8.35 -15.14 33.79
CA TYR A 217 7.69 -15.54 35.03
C TYR A 217 7.40 -17.04 35.03
N ARG A 218 7.25 -17.59 36.24
CA ARG A 218 6.92 -18.98 36.49
C ARG A 218 5.44 -19.13 36.75
N GLU A 219 4.79 -20.04 36.03
CA GLU A 219 3.44 -20.47 36.41
C GLU A 219 3.54 -21.51 37.54
N ASP A 220 2.57 -21.55 38.45
CA ASP A 220 2.56 -22.46 39.59
C ASP A 220 2.80 -23.93 39.11
N GLY A 221 3.84 -24.57 39.66
CA GLY A 221 4.23 -25.96 39.32
C GLY A 221 5.20 -26.13 38.16
N SER A 222 5.68 -25.05 37.55
CA SER A 222 6.67 -25.14 36.44
C SER A 222 8.12 -25.20 37.00
N SER A 223 9.00 -26.00 36.27
CA SER A 223 10.44 -26.06 36.57
C SER A 223 11.14 -24.74 36.21
N GLU A 224 12.34 -24.51 36.76
CA GLU A 224 13.14 -23.30 36.50
C GLU A 224 13.45 -23.06 35.01
N GLU A 225 13.52 -24.13 34.20
CA GLU A 225 13.85 -24.08 32.78
C GLU A 225 12.67 -23.65 31.87
N SER A 226 11.42 -23.57 32.42
CA SER A 226 10.21 -23.29 31.62
C SER A 226 9.54 -21.94 31.95
N ALA A 227 10.33 -20.86 32.07
CA ALA A 227 9.76 -19.53 32.31
C ALA A 227 8.94 -19.04 31.11
N THR A 228 7.69 -18.68 31.37
CA THR A 228 6.80 -18.10 30.35
C THR A 228 7.15 -16.63 30.14
N LYS A 229 7.09 -16.16 28.86
CA LYS A 229 7.41 -14.78 28.49
C LYS A 229 6.15 -13.95 28.33
N SER A 230 6.13 -12.77 28.95
CA SER A 230 5.11 -11.72 28.71
C SER A 230 5.75 -10.41 28.31
N LYS A 231 5.01 -9.58 27.56
CA LYS A 231 5.49 -8.30 27.06
C LYS A 231 4.83 -7.14 27.80
N VAL A 232 5.64 -6.17 28.22
CA VAL A 232 5.19 -4.83 28.60
C VAL A 232 5.43 -3.93 27.39
N ASP A 233 4.36 -3.35 26.83
CA ASP A 233 4.40 -2.59 25.59
C ASP A 233 3.93 -1.15 25.82
N GLY A 234 4.83 -0.31 26.25
CA GLY A 234 4.57 1.11 26.49
C GLY A 234 4.31 1.93 25.23
N MET A 235 4.75 1.44 24.03
CA MET A 235 4.46 2.12 22.76
C MET A 235 3.01 1.98 22.33
N VAL A 236 2.44 0.80 22.52
CA VAL A 236 1.04 0.54 22.14
C VAL A 236 0.09 0.95 23.24
N TYR A 237 0.42 0.62 24.50
CA TYR A 237 -0.43 0.89 25.66
C TYR A 237 0.24 1.93 26.57
N GLY A 238 -0.39 3.07 26.72
CA GLY A 238 0.14 4.15 27.52
C GLY A 238 1.12 5.03 26.77
N GLN A 239 1.37 6.19 27.32
CA GLN A 239 2.30 7.17 26.74
C GLN A 239 3.72 6.87 27.21
N PHE A 240 4.61 6.83 26.24
CA PHE A 240 6.05 6.68 26.48
C PHE A 240 6.76 8.02 26.68
N LYS A 241 6.08 9.15 26.42
CA LYS A 241 6.65 10.51 26.56
C LYS A 241 5.99 11.27 27.70
N GLN A 242 6.74 12.12 28.35
CA GLN A 242 6.35 12.91 29.54
C GLN A 242 5.11 13.81 29.33
N GLU A 243 4.76 14.17 28.12
CA GLU A 243 3.73 15.16 27.78
C GLU A 243 2.29 14.77 28.18
N GLU A 244 2.01 13.46 28.40
CA GLU A 244 0.68 12.97 28.80
C GLU A 244 0.72 12.18 30.12
N GLY A 245 1.67 12.45 31.00
CA GLY A 245 1.81 11.78 32.29
C GLY A 245 2.47 10.40 32.24
N ALA A 246 2.97 9.98 31.07
CA ALA A 246 3.73 8.74 30.86
C ALA A 246 3.23 7.53 31.70
N PRO A 247 1.95 7.11 31.63
CA PRO A 247 1.42 6.07 32.53
C PRO A 247 2.10 4.72 32.33
N ALA A 248 2.68 4.46 31.15
CA ALA A 248 3.45 3.25 30.90
C ALA A 248 4.77 3.23 31.69
N GLU A 249 5.39 4.38 31.87
CA GLU A 249 6.60 4.53 32.67
C GLU A 249 6.29 4.26 34.16
N ALA A 250 5.24 4.90 34.70
CA ALA A 250 4.81 4.67 36.08
C ALA A 250 4.39 3.19 36.32
N LEU A 251 3.73 2.58 35.32
CA LEU A 251 3.36 1.17 35.39
C LEU A 251 4.63 0.28 35.43
N PHE A 252 5.59 0.56 34.54
CA PHE A 252 6.80 -0.24 34.46
C PHE A 252 7.69 -0.05 35.68
N GLN A 253 7.82 1.17 36.17
CA GLN A 253 8.55 1.46 37.42
C GLN A 253 7.97 0.69 38.59
N ARG A 254 6.62 0.60 38.74
CA ARG A 254 5.99 -0.20 39.79
C ARG A 254 6.33 -1.69 39.68
N ILE A 255 6.47 -2.23 38.47
CA ILE A 255 6.93 -3.61 38.26
C ILE A 255 8.37 -3.74 38.79
N LEU A 256 9.26 -2.81 38.43
CA LEU A 256 10.65 -2.83 38.87
C LEU A 256 10.80 -2.69 40.38
N ASP A 257 10.05 -1.80 41.03
CA ASP A 257 10.08 -1.60 42.46
C ASP A 257 9.70 -2.84 43.28
N ASN A 258 8.88 -3.72 42.73
CA ASN A 258 8.43 -4.96 43.35
C ASN A 258 9.16 -6.22 42.81
N PHE A 259 10.09 -6.04 41.92
CA PHE A 259 10.86 -7.13 41.31
C PHE A 259 12.08 -7.50 42.17
N LYS A 260 12.39 -8.81 42.27
CA LYS A 260 13.52 -9.34 43.06
C LYS A 260 14.39 -10.32 42.26
N GLY A 261 14.21 -10.39 40.97
CA GLY A 261 14.93 -11.35 40.09
C GLY A 261 16.10 -10.73 39.33
N GLU A 262 16.45 -11.33 38.21
CA GLU A 262 17.52 -10.91 37.33
C GLU A 262 17.08 -9.84 36.36
N LEU A 263 17.75 -8.68 36.31
CA LEU A 263 17.53 -7.59 35.35
C LEU A 263 18.57 -7.68 34.24
N ILE A 264 18.07 -7.77 32.95
CA ILE A 264 18.96 -7.75 31.79
C ILE A 264 18.91 -6.36 31.18
N GLU A 265 20.02 -5.65 31.28
CA GLU A 265 20.23 -4.34 30.68
C GLU A 265 21.15 -4.44 29.48
N LEU A 266 21.26 -3.38 28.66
CA LEU A 266 22.35 -3.26 27.71
C LEU A 266 23.64 -3.06 28.52
N GLU A 267 24.65 -3.88 28.29
CA GLU A 267 25.99 -3.54 28.74
C GLU A 267 26.37 -2.23 28.02
N GLU A 268 26.56 -1.15 28.78
CA GLU A 268 27.23 0.02 28.27
C GLU A 268 28.67 -0.44 27.94
N ASP A 269 29.04 -0.39 26.66
CA ASP A 269 30.44 -0.51 26.25
C ASP A 269 31.22 0.56 26.98
N GLU A 270 31.79 0.25 28.14
CA GLU A 270 32.81 1.07 28.80
C GLU A 270 34.05 1.03 27.91
N GLY A 271 34.21 2.04 27.08
CA GLY A 271 35.54 2.33 26.54
C GLY A 271 35.65 2.48 25.03
N GLU A 272 35.30 3.59 24.51
CA GLU A 272 36.20 4.35 23.65
C GLU A 272 36.54 5.66 24.34
N ASP A 273 37.68 5.65 24.99
CA ASP A 273 38.40 6.82 25.49
C ASP A 273 38.68 7.80 24.32
N PRO A 274 38.09 9.00 24.28
CA PRO A 274 38.33 9.91 23.20
C PRO A 274 39.59 10.77 23.47
N GLU A 275 40.69 10.15 23.90
CA GLU A 275 41.98 10.82 24.01
C GLU A 275 43.13 10.06 23.33
N LYS A 276 43.23 10.25 22.01
CA LYS A 276 44.54 10.35 21.37
C LYS A 276 44.57 11.56 20.46
N PRO A 277 45.20 12.65 20.91
CA PRO A 277 45.50 13.76 20.04
C PRO A 277 46.71 13.45 19.16
N GLY A 278 46.61 13.83 17.88
CA GLY A 278 47.73 14.36 17.13
C GLY A 278 48.71 13.35 16.57
N GLY A 279 48.66 13.23 15.32
CA GLY A 279 49.74 12.78 14.44
C GLY A 279 49.54 13.43 13.09
N GLU A 280 49.89 14.74 13.02
CA GLU A 280 50.21 15.38 11.75
C GLU A 280 51.44 14.70 11.15
N GLU A 281 51.46 14.76 9.81
CA GLU A 281 52.60 14.65 8.89
C GLU A 281 52.60 13.40 8.01
N ALA A 282 52.35 13.65 6.78
CA ALA A 282 53.14 13.53 5.55
C ALA A 282 52.18 13.41 4.38
N ALA A 283 51.88 14.52 3.70
CA ALA A 283 52.62 15.03 2.55
C ALA A 283 52.63 14.09 1.37
N GLU A 284 51.79 14.49 0.37
CA GLU A 284 52.30 14.95 -0.93
C GLU A 284 53.13 13.93 -1.73
N GLU A 285 52.63 13.64 -2.86
CA GLU A 285 53.19 13.03 -4.06
C GLU A 285 52.45 11.76 -4.49
N ASP A 286 51.54 11.86 -5.40
CA ASP A 286 51.75 11.47 -6.80
C ASP A 286 50.58 11.91 -7.70
N ARG A 287 50.73 13.12 -8.23
CA ARG A 287 50.14 13.49 -9.49
C ARG A 287 51.08 12.98 -10.56
N LEU A 288 50.48 12.42 -11.60
CA LEU A 288 51.01 12.17 -12.93
C LEU A 288 51.21 10.70 -13.30
N LYS A 289 50.47 10.38 -14.34
CA LYS A 289 50.57 9.25 -15.30
C LYS A 289 49.50 8.18 -15.03
N GLU A 290 48.56 7.93 -15.92
CA GLU A 290 48.31 8.12 -17.35
C GLU A 290 46.79 8.32 -17.58
#